data_c55f4ec25fb31d2ea7e36c177e7d7f33
#
_entry.id   c55f4ec25fb31d2ea7e36c177e7d7f33
#
_cell.length_a   1.000
_cell.length_b   1.000
_cell.length_c   1.000
_cell.angle_alpha   90.00
_cell.angle_beta   90.00
_cell.angle_gamma   90.00
#
_symmetry.space_group_name_H-M   'P 1'
#
loop_
_entity.id
_entity.type
_entity.pdbx_description
1 polymer ?
#
loop_
_entity_poly.entity_id
_entity_poly.type
_entity_poly.pdbx_seq_one_letter_code
_entity_poly.pdbx_strand_id
1 'polypeptide(L)'
;MARKTTRKVSRTAAESAVRTLLRYSGDDPHREGLRDTPKRIVNAYSDWFSGYSIDPGAYLRRTFEEVEGYDEMVVLRDISFESFCEHHMAPIIGRAHVGYLPSDRVVGISKLARVVDGYARRFQVQEKLTAQIAGCINEVLKPRGVGVVIDAVHQCMTTRGVHKRGVSMVTSKMLGTFRADASTRAEFLRFIAIEGSNQR
;
A
#
# COMPACT_ATOMS: atom_id res chain seq x y z
N MET A 1 -10.94 12.77 14.73
CA MET A 1 -9.73 13.48 15.25
C MET A 1 -9.29 14.53 14.26
N ALA A 2 -9.30 15.81 14.65
CA ALA A 2 -8.87 16.93 13.80
C ALA A 2 -7.39 16.75 13.42
N ARG A 3 -7.09 16.78 12.12
CA ARG A 3 -5.74 16.76 11.57
C ARG A 3 -5.04 18.04 12.00
N LYS A 4 -4.09 17.97 12.95
CA LYS A 4 -3.21 19.12 13.26
C LYS A 4 -2.55 19.53 11.94
N THR A 5 -2.78 20.76 11.50
CA THR A 5 -2.09 21.37 10.36
C THR A 5 -0.61 21.44 10.69
N THR A 6 0.16 20.45 10.21
CA THR A 6 1.62 20.52 10.29
C THR A 6 2.09 21.68 9.42
N ARG A 7 2.87 22.56 10.02
CA ARG A 7 3.50 23.70 9.33
C ARG A 7 4.27 23.14 8.11
N LYS A 8 3.98 23.64 6.91
CA LYS A 8 4.68 23.21 5.69
C LYS A 8 6.17 23.50 5.85
N VAL A 9 6.99 22.45 5.84
CA VAL A 9 8.45 22.56 5.80
C VAL A 9 8.86 23.01 4.40
N SER A 10 9.79 23.98 4.30
CA SER A 10 10.30 24.42 3.00
C SER A 10 11.17 23.36 2.36
N ARG A 11 11.25 23.36 1.02
CA ARG A 11 12.13 22.48 0.27
C ARG A 11 13.59 22.60 0.71
N THR A 12 14.05 23.85 0.90
CA THR A 12 15.42 24.15 1.37
C THR A 12 15.71 23.52 2.73
N ALA A 13 14.75 23.58 3.66
CA ALA A 13 14.89 22.97 4.98
C ALA A 13 14.97 21.43 4.88
N ALA A 14 14.16 20.82 4.00
CA ALA A 14 14.21 19.38 3.77
C ALA A 14 15.56 18.94 3.15
N GLU A 15 16.07 19.67 2.15
CA GLU A 15 17.38 19.39 1.56
C GLU A 15 18.52 19.57 2.58
N SER A 16 18.42 20.58 3.47
CA SER A 16 19.39 20.77 4.57
C SER A 16 19.39 19.60 5.55
N ALA A 17 18.22 19.05 5.88
CA ALA A 17 18.11 17.85 6.72
C ALA A 17 18.81 16.63 6.09
N VAL A 18 18.67 16.45 4.77
CA VAL A 18 19.37 15.39 4.05
C VAL A 18 20.89 15.58 4.11
N ARG A 19 21.40 16.81 3.94
CA ARG A 19 22.85 17.10 4.10
C ARG A 19 23.35 16.77 5.50
N THR A 20 22.54 17.01 6.51
CA THR A 20 22.85 16.66 7.89
C THR A 20 22.96 15.16 8.07
N LEU A 21 22.04 14.38 7.49
CA LEU A 21 22.08 12.91 7.55
C LEU A 21 23.30 12.34 6.81
N LEU A 22 23.68 12.91 5.66
CA LEU A 22 24.87 12.51 4.93
C LEU A 22 26.16 12.71 5.78
N ARG A 23 26.27 13.86 6.45
CA ARG A 23 27.39 14.09 7.39
C ARG A 23 27.35 13.15 8.60
N TYR A 24 26.16 12.90 9.14
CA TYR A 24 25.99 11.98 10.27
C TYR A 24 26.42 10.55 9.91
N SER A 25 26.21 10.11 8.65
CA SER A 25 26.67 8.81 8.17
C SER A 25 28.19 8.76 7.88
N GLY A 26 28.92 9.87 8.07
CA GLY A 26 30.37 9.93 7.93
C GLY A 26 30.89 10.30 6.54
N ASP A 27 30.02 10.79 5.66
CA ASP A 27 30.42 11.16 4.29
C ASP A 27 30.35 12.68 4.05
N ASP A 28 31.08 13.18 3.05
CA ASP A 28 31.09 14.58 2.63
C ASP A 28 29.95 14.87 1.65
N PRO A 29 28.92 15.65 2.03
CA PRO A 29 27.82 16.00 1.14
C PRO A 29 28.22 16.90 -0.03
N HIS A 30 29.45 17.44 -0.05
CA HIS A 30 29.96 18.33 -1.10
C HIS A 30 30.73 17.59 -2.18
N ARG A 31 31.13 16.32 -1.96
CA ARG A 31 31.78 15.53 -3.01
C ARG A 31 30.85 15.33 -4.21
N GLU A 32 31.41 15.17 -5.39
CA GLU A 32 30.69 15.14 -6.67
C GLU A 32 29.46 14.20 -6.66
N GLY A 33 29.63 12.97 -6.20
CA GLY A 33 28.55 11.97 -6.17
C GLY A 33 27.39 12.28 -5.23
N LEU A 34 27.58 13.14 -4.21
CA LEU A 34 26.55 13.48 -3.21
C LEU A 34 26.00 14.91 -3.33
N ARG A 35 26.59 15.77 -4.16
CA ARG A 35 26.19 17.18 -4.30
C ARG A 35 24.69 17.35 -4.60
N ASP A 36 24.15 16.54 -5.51
CA ASP A 36 22.75 16.58 -5.92
C ASP A 36 21.83 15.65 -5.09
N THR A 37 22.38 14.81 -4.22
CA THR A 37 21.59 13.84 -3.43
C THR A 37 20.49 14.49 -2.60
N PRO A 38 20.69 15.63 -1.93
CA PRO A 38 19.61 16.28 -1.19
C PRO A 38 18.40 16.62 -2.07
N LYS A 39 18.64 17.15 -3.27
CA LYS A 39 17.58 17.47 -4.24
C LYS A 39 16.89 16.21 -4.75
N ARG A 40 17.66 15.16 -5.06
CA ARG A 40 17.12 13.87 -5.53
C ARG A 40 16.23 13.21 -4.49
N ILE A 41 16.66 13.17 -3.23
CA ILE A 41 15.88 12.61 -2.13
C ILE A 41 14.58 13.39 -1.93
N VAL A 42 14.61 14.72 -1.88
CA VAL A 42 13.40 15.54 -1.70
C VAL A 42 12.41 15.36 -2.86
N ASN A 43 12.90 15.18 -4.08
CA ASN A 43 12.04 14.83 -5.22
C ASN A 43 11.41 13.44 -5.04
N ALA A 44 12.22 12.42 -4.72
CA ALA A 44 11.74 11.07 -4.50
C ALA A 44 10.67 11.00 -3.39
N TYR A 45 10.80 11.80 -2.35
CA TYR A 45 9.79 11.89 -1.29
C TYR A 45 8.42 12.35 -1.81
N SER A 46 8.39 13.19 -2.85
CA SER A 46 7.12 13.61 -3.46
C SER A 46 6.39 12.45 -4.14
N ASP A 47 7.13 11.49 -4.70
CA ASP A 47 6.59 10.29 -5.33
C ASP A 47 6.24 9.25 -4.27
N TRP A 48 7.17 8.91 -3.39
CA TRP A 48 7.02 7.88 -2.36
C TRP A 48 5.89 8.17 -1.38
N PHE A 49 5.64 9.45 -1.08
CA PHE A 49 4.64 9.88 -0.11
C PHE A 49 3.46 10.64 -0.73
N SER A 50 3.24 10.46 -2.04
CA SER A 50 2.11 11.08 -2.77
C SER A 50 0.74 10.69 -2.21
N GLY A 51 0.64 9.54 -1.57
CA GLY A 51 -0.58 9.04 -0.93
C GLY A 51 -1.14 9.96 0.17
N TYR A 52 -0.32 10.83 0.78
CA TYR A 52 -0.83 11.81 1.74
C TYR A 52 -1.69 12.91 1.10
N SER A 53 -1.56 13.13 -0.20
CA SER A 53 -2.34 14.11 -0.98
C SER A 53 -3.57 13.51 -1.65
N ILE A 54 -3.78 12.19 -1.53
CA ILE A 54 -4.82 11.43 -2.23
C ILE A 54 -5.90 11.00 -1.24
N ASP A 55 -7.17 11.09 -1.65
CA ASP A 55 -8.29 10.37 -1.04
C ASP A 55 -8.51 9.06 -1.81
N PRO A 56 -8.05 7.90 -1.30
CA PRO A 56 -8.18 6.63 -2.01
C PRO A 56 -9.63 6.23 -2.25
N GLY A 57 -10.55 6.61 -1.35
CA GLY A 57 -11.97 6.35 -1.50
C GLY A 57 -12.61 7.06 -2.69
N ALA A 58 -12.04 8.19 -3.13
CA ALA A 58 -12.54 8.91 -4.30
C ALA A 58 -12.48 8.07 -5.58
N TYR A 59 -11.51 7.17 -5.71
CA TYR A 59 -11.41 6.27 -6.85
C TYR A 59 -12.58 5.30 -6.94
N LEU A 60 -13.14 4.87 -5.80
CA LEU A 60 -14.20 3.88 -5.72
C LEU A 60 -15.61 4.47 -5.93
N ARG A 61 -15.77 5.80 -5.88
CA ARG A 61 -17.09 6.44 -6.06
C ARG A 61 -17.61 6.35 -7.48
N ARG A 62 -16.74 6.07 -8.46
CA ARG A 62 -17.13 5.84 -9.84
C ARG A 62 -17.34 4.34 -10.07
N THR A 63 -18.57 3.92 -9.95
CA THR A 63 -19.03 2.52 -10.11
C THR A 63 -19.78 2.33 -11.43
N PHE A 64 -20.01 1.06 -11.77
CA PHE A 64 -20.84 0.62 -12.88
C PHE A 64 -22.01 -0.19 -12.33
N GLU A 65 -23.21 0.06 -12.83
CA GLU A 65 -24.44 -0.65 -12.43
C GLU A 65 -24.83 -1.71 -13.47
N GLU A 66 -24.34 -1.59 -14.70
CA GLU A 66 -24.58 -2.54 -15.79
C GLU A 66 -23.67 -3.76 -15.65
N VAL A 67 -24.05 -4.67 -14.76
CA VAL A 67 -23.28 -5.90 -14.51
C VAL A 67 -24.06 -7.18 -14.82
N GLU A 68 -25.23 -7.05 -15.44
CA GLU A 68 -26.07 -8.17 -15.88
C GLU A 68 -26.34 -9.23 -14.78
N GLY A 69 -26.46 -8.77 -13.53
CA GLY A 69 -26.68 -9.65 -12.37
C GLY A 69 -25.43 -10.38 -11.89
N TYR A 70 -24.22 -9.94 -12.25
CA TYR A 70 -22.97 -10.53 -11.74
C TYR A 70 -22.86 -10.34 -10.22
N ASP A 71 -22.96 -11.44 -9.49
CA ASP A 71 -22.97 -11.48 -8.03
C ASP A 71 -21.85 -12.35 -7.42
N GLU A 72 -20.94 -12.82 -8.26
CA GLU A 72 -19.79 -13.64 -7.90
C GLU A 72 -18.63 -12.79 -7.37
N MET A 73 -17.64 -13.47 -6.80
CA MET A 73 -16.44 -12.84 -6.26
C MET A 73 -15.57 -12.22 -7.35
N VAL A 74 -15.23 -10.94 -7.18
CA VAL A 74 -14.22 -10.25 -7.99
C VAL A 74 -12.92 -10.24 -7.24
N VAL A 75 -11.84 -10.76 -7.83
CA VAL A 75 -10.50 -10.79 -7.24
C VAL A 75 -9.49 -10.12 -8.16
N LEU A 76 -8.77 -9.14 -7.62
CA LEU A 76 -7.57 -8.59 -8.22
C LEU A 76 -6.37 -9.01 -7.37
N ARG A 77 -5.48 -9.80 -7.95
CA ARG A 77 -4.32 -10.35 -7.27
C ARG A 77 -3.01 -9.80 -7.80
N ASP A 78 -1.95 -10.03 -7.05
CA ASP A 78 -0.58 -9.65 -7.42
C ASP A 78 -0.39 -8.15 -7.69
N ILE A 79 -1.16 -7.32 -7.00
CA ILE A 79 -0.99 -5.86 -7.06
C ILE A 79 0.33 -5.52 -6.39
N SER A 80 1.36 -5.24 -7.18
CA SER A 80 2.66 -4.79 -6.65
C SER A 80 2.51 -3.44 -5.96
N PHE A 81 3.17 -3.27 -4.84
CA PHE A 81 3.21 -2.00 -4.12
C PHE A 81 4.55 -1.79 -3.43
N GLU A 82 4.85 -0.51 -3.19
CA GLU A 82 5.96 -0.06 -2.35
C GLU A 82 5.41 0.86 -1.27
N SER A 83 5.91 0.68 -0.06
CA SER A 83 5.56 1.49 1.10
C SER A 83 6.79 1.74 1.96
N PHE A 84 6.65 2.50 3.03
CA PHE A 84 7.74 2.80 3.96
C PHE A 84 7.33 2.53 5.40
N CYS A 85 8.16 1.73 6.07
CA CYS A 85 8.00 1.43 7.49
C CYS A 85 8.04 2.71 8.33
N GLU A 86 7.01 2.98 9.11
CA GLU A 86 6.93 4.19 9.93
C GLU A 86 7.97 4.23 11.06
N HIS A 87 8.54 3.06 11.45
CA HIS A 87 9.55 2.98 12.52
C HIS A 87 10.96 3.33 12.06
N HIS A 88 11.32 3.01 10.80
CA HIS A 88 12.70 3.10 10.32
C HIS A 88 12.86 3.83 8.99
N MET A 89 11.77 4.29 8.39
CA MET A 89 11.74 4.90 7.05
C MET A 89 12.34 3.98 5.96
N ALA A 90 12.41 2.67 6.23
CA ALA A 90 12.91 1.68 5.29
C ALA A 90 11.78 1.15 4.39
N PRO A 91 12.07 0.76 3.13
CA PRO A 91 11.04 0.26 2.22
C PRO A 91 10.37 -1.02 2.72
N ILE A 92 9.08 -1.12 2.39
CA ILE A 92 8.26 -2.34 2.46
C ILE A 92 7.86 -2.61 1.01
N ILE A 93 8.25 -3.75 0.46
CA ILE A 93 8.01 -4.11 -0.93
C ILE A 93 7.24 -5.41 -0.97
N GLY A 94 6.11 -5.43 -1.68
CA GLY A 94 5.27 -6.62 -1.67
C GLY A 94 4.16 -6.62 -2.69
N ARG A 95 3.21 -7.51 -2.46
CA ARG A 95 2.01 -7.69 -3.26
C ARG A 95 0.77 -7.67 -2.38
N ALA A 96 -0.28 -7.04 -2.89
CA ALA A 96 -1.59 -7.05 -2.28
C ALA A 96 -2.56 -7.83 -3.17
N HIS A 97 -3.44 -8.58 -2.53
CA HIS A 97 -4.54 -9.29 -3.17
C HIS A 97 -5.84 -8.76 -2.56
N VAL A 98 -6.76 -8.35 -3.42
CA VAL A 98 -8.02 -7.72 -3.02
C VAL A 98 -9.16 -8.48 -3.65
N GLY A 99 -10.08 -8.98 -2.83
CA GLY A 99 -11.32 -9.60 -3.28
C GLY A 99 -12.53 -8.89 -2.68
N TYR A 100 -13.63 -8.83 -3.41
CA TYR A 100 -14.91 -8.39 -2.88
C TYR A 100 -16.07 -9.12 -3.54
N LEU A 101 -17.16 -9.29 -2.81
CA LEU A 101 -18.44 -9.78 -3.32
C LEU A 101 -19.33 -8.58 -3.61
N PRO A 102 -19.67 -8.28 -4.87
CA PRO A 102 -20.53 -7.15 -5.19
C PRO A 102 -21.91 -7.26 -4.50
N SER A 103 -22.53 -6.12 -4.20
CA SER A 103 -23.97 -5.99 -4.00
C SER A 103 -24.61 -5.59 -5.32
N ASP A 104 -24.90 -4.30 -5.49
CA ASP A 104 -25.55 -3.78 -6.69
C ASP A 104 -24.57 -3.09 -7.67
N ARG A 105 -23.29 -3.01 -7.30
CA ARG A 105 -22.30 -2.21 -8.05
C ARG A 105 -20.97 -2.91 -8.12
N VAL A 106 -20.33 -2.77 -9.27
CA VAL A 106 -18.92 -3.13 -9.45
C VAL A 106 -18.08 -1.90 -9.72
N VAL A 107 -16.80 -2.02 -9.44
CA VAL A 107 -15.80 -0.98 -9.69
C VAL A 107 -14.76 -1.47 -10.68
N GLY A 108 -14.28 -0.57 -11.53
CA GLY A 108 -13.21 -0.91 -12.46
C GLY A 108 -11.95 -1.39 -11.72
N ILE A 109 -11.36 -2.49 -12.17
CA ILE A 109 -10.21 -3.16 -11.52
C ILE A 109 -9.03 -2.22 -11.22
N SER A 110 -8.76 -1.26 -12.12
CA SER A 110 -7.70 -0.26 -11.92
C SER A 110 -7.94 0.64 -10.69
N LYS A 111 -9.18 0.74 -10.22
CA LYS A 111 -9.51 1.56 -9.04
C LYS A 111 -9.09 0.85 -7.75
N LEU A 112 -9.19 -0.48 -7.70
CA LEU A 112 -8.70 -1.28 -6.58
C LEU A 112 -7.18 -1.14 -6.43
N ALA A 113 -6.43 -1.24 -7.53
CA ALA A 113 -4.98 -1.00 -7.52
C ALA A 113 -4.62 0.41 -7.03
N ARG A 114 -5.36 1.45 -7.49
CA ARG A 114 -5.15 2.83 -7.02
C ARG A 114 -5.47 3.04 -5.54
N VAL A 115 -6.40 2.28 -4.98
CA VAL A 115 -6.67 2.29 -3.52
C VAL A 115 -5.47 1.74 -2.77
N VAL A 116 -4.90 0.62 -3.24
CA VAL A 116 -3.67 0.05 -2.66
C VAL A 116 -2.55 1.08 -2.69
N ASP A 117 -2.25 1.67 -3.85
CA ASP A 117 -1.21 2.70 -4.00
C ASP A 117 -1.44 3.91 -3.10
N GLY A 118 -2.68 4.41 -3.05
CA GLY A 118 -3.03 5.59 -2.27
C GLY A 118 -2.83 5.42 -0.76
N TYR A 119 -2.93 4.19 -0.24
CA TYR A 119 -2.59 3.87 1.15
C TYR A 119 -1.13 3.45 1.31
N ALA A 120 -0.55 2.72 0.36
CA ALA A 120 0.83 2.26 0.42
C ALA A 120 1.83 3.43 0.39
N ARG A 121 1.61 4.45 -0.44
CA ARG A 121 2.49 5.62 -0.57
C ARG A 121 2.41 6.58 0.62
N ARG A 122 2.58 6.01 1.82
CA ARG A 122 2.58 6.69 3.13
C ARG A 122 3.55 5.98 4.06
N PHE A 123 3.84 6.56 5.23
CA PHE A 123 4.42 5.79 6.32
C PHE A 123 3.40 4.79 6.88
N GLN A 124 3.76 3.51 6.94
CA GLN A 124 2.85 2.43 7.29
C GLN A 124 3.44 1.40 8.27
N VAL A 125 2.54 0.74 8.98
CA VAL A 125 2.70 -0.66 9.42
C VAL A 125 1.77 -1.52 8.58
N GLN A 126 2.20 -2.72 8.24
CA GLN A 126 1.51 -3.56 7.25
C GLN A 126 0.08 -3.92 7.68
N GLU A 127 -0.14 -4.17 8.96
CA GLU A 127 -1.46 -4.47 9.53
C GLU A 127 -2.44 -3.31 9.33
N LYS A 128 -1.97 -2.07 9.55
CA LYS A 128 -2.75 -0.86 9.33
C LYS A 128 -3.04 -0.64 7.85
N LEU A 129 -2.07 -0.86 6.97
CA LEU A 129 -2.24 -0.78 5.52
C LEU A 129 -3.34 -1.74 5.05
N THR A 130 -3.24 -3.01 5.47
CA THR A 130 -4.23 -4.06 5.16
C THR A 130 -5.63 -3.67 5.62
N ALA A 131 -5.75 -3.18 6.85
CA ALA A 131 -7.03 -2.76 7.42
C ALA A 131 -7.61 -1.53 6.72
N GLN A 132 -6.78 -0.55 6.35
CA GLN A 132 -7.22 0.67 5.66
C GLN A 132 -7.75 0.36 4.26
N ILE A 133 -7.09 -0.51 3.50
CA ILE A 133 -7.54 -0.93 2.16
C ILE A 133 -8.91 -1.63 2.27
N ALA A 134 -9.02 -2.64 3.14
CA ALA A 134 -10.26 -3.37 3.31
C ALA A 134 -11.41 -2.48 3.81
N GLY A 135 -11.14 -1.61 4.79
CA GLY A 135 -12.12 -0.67 5.34
C GLY A 135 -12.62 0.32 4.29
N CYS A 136 -11.71 0.90 3.50
CA CYS A 136 -12.06 1.84 2.43
C CYS A 136 -13.00 1.20 1.39
N ILE A 137 -12.67 -0.01 0.94
CA ILE A 137 -13.50 -0.74 -0.04
C ILE A 137 -14.88 -1.03 0.58
N ASN A 138 -14.90 -1.52 1.80
CA ASN A 138 -16.14 -1.85 2.50
C ASN A 138 -17.06 -0.63 2.73
N GLU A 139 -16.48 0.51 3.12
CA GLU A 139 -17.24 1.74 3.41
C GLU A 139 -17.79 2.40 2.15
N VAL A 140 -17.04 2.39 1.05
CA VAL A 140 -17.41 3.13 -0.17
C VAL A 140 -18.28 2.29 -1.09
N LEU A 141 -17.94 1.02 -1.33
CA LEU A 141 -18.69 0.14 -2.24
C LEU A 141 -19.86 -0.55 -1.53
N LYS A 142 -19.80 -0.70 -0.20
CA LYS A 142 -20.79 -1.45 0.60
C LYS A 142 -21.08 -2.84 0.02
N PRO A 143 -20.05 -3.64 -0.30
CA PRO A 143 -20.22 -4.97 -0.86
C PRO A 143 -20.72 -5.95 0.20
N ARG A 144 -21.14 -7.16 -0.19
CA ARG A 144 -21.49 -8.23 0.75
C ARG A 144 -20.30 -8.68 1.60
N GLY A 145 -19.07 -8.47 1.11
CA GLY A 145 -17.86 -8.76 1.86
C GLY A 145 -16.60 -8.31 1.12
N VAL A 146 -15.49 -8.22 1.86
CA VAL A 146 -14.16 -7.84 1.37
C VAL A 146 -13.11 -8.74 1.99
N GLY A 147 -12.15 -9.20 1.17
CA GLY A 147 -10.93 -9.86 1.58
C GLY A 147 -9.72 -9.10 1.08
N VAL A 148 -8.75 -8.83 1.96
CA VAL A 148 -7.45 -8.27 1.58
C VAL A 148 -6.36 -9.12 2.21
N VAL A 149 -5.39 -9.54 1.41
CA VAL A 149 -4.17 -10.21 1.86
C VAL A 149 -2.97 -9.43 1.32
N ILE A 150 -2.00 -9.18 2.16
CA ILE A 150 -0.73 -8.54 1.78
C ILE A 150 0.42 -9.46 2.18
N ASP A 151 1.32 -9.72 1.24
CA ASP A 151 2.60 -10.40 1.45
C ASP A 151 3.73 -9.43 1.08
N ALA A 152 4.61 -9.12 2.02
CA ALA A 152 5.67 -8.13 1.79
C ALA A 152 6.95 -8.40 2.58
N VAL A 153 8.06 -7.98 1.99
CA VAL A 153 9.40 -7.98 2.60
C VAL A 153 9.69 -6.61 3.20
N HIS A 154 10.11 -6.60 4.46
CA HIS A 154 10.45 -5.40 5.21
C HIS A 154 11.97 -5.18 5.19
N GLN A 155 12.44 -4.14 4.51
CA GLN A 155 13.88 -3.85 4.42
C GLN A 155 14.48 -3.47 5.78
N CYS A 156 13.70 -3.00 6.72
CA CYS A 156 14.14 -2.76 8.10
C CYS A 156 14.53 -4.04 8.86
N MET A 157 14.06 -5.22 8.43
CA MET A 157 14.47 -6.52 8.96
C MET A 157 15.62 -7.15 8.15
N THR A 158 15.75 -6.79 6.88
CA THR A 158 16.71 -7.37 5.95
C THR A 158 18.06 -6.68 6.02
N THR A 159 18.08 -5.34 5.98
CA THR A 159 19.29 -4.53 5.80
C THR A 159 19.92 -4.07 7.11
N ARG A 160 19.22 -4.19 8.22
CA ARG A 160 19.64 -3.80 9.57
C ARG A 160 18.96 -4.67 10.64
N GLY A 161 19.30 -4.45 11.91
CA GLY A 161 18.70 -5.13 13.06
C GLY A 161 18.93 -6.65 13.05
N VAL A 162 17.87 -7.41 12.80
CA VAL A 162 17.93 -8.89 12.86
C VAL A 162 18.52 -9.54 11.60
N HIS A 163 18.74 -8.79 10.51
CA HIS A 163 19.36 -9.26 9.26
C HIS A 163 18.73 -10.54 8.67
N LYS A 164 17.40 -10.66 8.68
CA LYS A 164 16.69 -11.82 8.13
C LYS A 164 16.32 -11.61 6.67
N ARG A 165 17.11 -12.20 5.77
CA ARG A 165 16.81 -12.23 4.32
C ARG A 165 15.81 -13.31 4.01
N GLY A 166 14.97 -13.09 2.99
CA GLY A 166 14.00 -14.09 2.51
C GLY A 166 12.78 -14.29 3.43
N VAL A 167 12.65 -13.50 4.49
CA VAL A 167 11.46 -13.51 5.34
C VAL A 167 10.45 -12.51 4.80
N SER A 168 9.24 -12.98 4.49
CA SER A 168 8.09 -12.12 4.21
C SER A 168 7.11 -12.12 5.39
N MET A 169 6.31 -11.08 5.46
CA MET A 169 5.22 -10.94 6.40
C MET A 169 3.89 -10.99 5.66
N VAL A 170 3.00 -11.87 6.09
CA VAL A 170 1.65 -11.97 5.53
C VAL A 170 0.65 -11.41 6.52
N THR A 171 -0.19 -10.47 6.06
CA THR A 171 -1.31 -9.92 6.83
C THR A 171 -2.60 -10.07 6.06
N SER A 172 -3.72 -10.26 6.76
CA SER A 172 -5.03 -10.38 6.14
C SER A 172 -6.11 -9.58 6.88
N LYS A 173 -7.09 -9.11 6.12
CA LYS A 173 -8.33 -8.51 6.67
C LYS A 173 -9.52 -9.01 5.89
N MET A 174 -10.44 -9.67 6.60
CA MET A 174 -11.68 -10.20 6.06
C MET A 174 -12.86 -9.47 6.70
N LEU A 175 -13.82 -9.03 5.89
CA LEU A 175 -15.02 -8.30 6.30
C LEU A 175 -16.27 -8.93 5.65
N GLY A 176 -17.44 -8.77 6.27
CA GLY A 176 -18.69 -9.33 5.74
C GLY A 176 -18.63 -10.85 5.57
N THR A 177 -19.10 -11.35 4.42
CA THR A 177 -19.12 -12.78 4.09
C THR A 177 -17.74 -13.43 4.11
N PHE A 178 -16.68 -12.74 3.69
CA PHE A 178 -15.30 -13.29 3.78
C PHE A 178 -14.89 -13.62 5.23
N ARG A 179 -15.46 -12.93 6.21
CA ARG A 179 -15.20 -13.22 7.62
C ARG A 179 -16.18 -14.26 8.17
N ALA A 180 -17.47 -14.12 7.84
CA ALA A 180 -18.55 -14.92 8.44
C ALA A 180 -18.59 -16.34 7.86
N ASP A 181 -18.33 -16.51 6.56
CA ASP A 181 -18.39 -17.79 5.87
C ASP A 181 -17.00 -18.34 5.52
N ALA A 182 -16.76 -19.58 5.97
CA ALA A 182 -15.47 -20.24 5.76
C ALA A 182 -15.27 -20.68 4.29
N SER A 183 -16.36 -20.98 3.56
CA SER A 183 -16.26 -21.42 2.15
C SER A 183 -15.88 -20.26 1.24
N THR A 184 -16.52 -19.09 1.40
CA THR A 184 -16.17 -17.84 0.71
C THR A 184 -14.71 -17.45 0.97
N ARG A 185 -14.28 -17.53 2.21
CA ARG A 185 -12.88 -17.25 2.56
C ARG A 185 -11.91 -18.24 1.92
N ALA A 186 -12.24 -19.52 1.93
CA ALA A 186 -11.41 -20.56 1.32
C ALA A 186 -11.31 -20.40 -0.20
N GLU A 187 -12.39 -20.02 -0.86
CA GLU A 187 -12.42 -19.71 -2.29
C GLU A 187 -11.49 -18.55 -2.62
N PHE A 188 -11.58 -17.42 -1.90
CA PHE A 188 -10.69 -16.29 -2.06
C PHE A 188 -9.21 -16.69 -1.90
N LEU A 189 -8.89 -17.45 -0.84
CA LEU A 189 -7.52 -17.90 -0.59
C LEU A 189 -7.01 -18.83 -1.70
N ARG A 190 -7.88 -19.66 -2.29
CA ARG A 190 -7.52 -20.49 -3.48
C ARG A 190 -7.22 -19.60 -4.69
N PHE A 191 -8.04 -18.58 -4.97
CA PHE A 191 -7.80 -17.68 -6.11
C PHE A 191 -6.46 -16.96 -6.01
N ILE A 192 -6.04 -16.54 -4.83
CA ILE A 192 -4.76 -15.85 -4.64
C ILE A 192 -3.56 -16.82 -4.58
N ALA A 193 -3.78 -18.10 -4.24
CA ALA A 193 -2.74 -19.14 -4.21
C ALA A 193 -2.44 -19.75 -5.59
N ILE A 194 -3.29 -19.51 -6.60
CA ILE A 194 -3.03 -19.97 -7.97
C ILE A 194 -1.77 -19.27 -8.47
N GLU A 195 -0.69 -20.02 -8.67
CA GLU A 195 0.54 -19.49 -9.28
C GLU A 195 0.19 -18.83 -10.61
N GLY A 196 0.47 -17.54 -10.72
CA GLY A 196 0.34 -16.82 -11.98
C GLY A 196 1.25 -17.51 -13.00
N SER A 197 0.68 -17.99 -14.10
CA SER A 197 1.48 -18.39 -15.25
C SER A 197 2.48 -17.28 -15.53
N ASN A 198 3.76 -17.58 -15.37
CA ASN A 198 4.90 -16.70 -15.61
C ASN A 198 4.67 -15.84 -16.85
N GLN A 199 4.26 -14.60 -16.67
CA GLN A 199 4.56 -13.56 -17.66
C GLN A 199 5.93 -13.01 -17.27
N ARG A 200 6.93 -13.60 -17.89
CA ARG A 200 8.30 -13.05 -17.94
C ARG A 200 8.30 -11.77 -18.76
#